data_67600fcbcdc17726132855b96b6e2452
#
_entry.id   67600fcbcdc17726132855b96b6e2452
#
_cell.length_a   1.000
_cell.length_b   1.000
_cell.length_c   1.000
_cell.angle_alpha   90.00
_cell.angle_beta   90.00
_cell.angle_gamma   90.00
#
_symmetry.space_group_name_H-M   'P 1'
#
loop_
_entity.id
_entity.type
_entity.pdbx_description
1 polymer ?
#
loop_
_entity_poly.entity_id
_entity_poly.type
_entity_poly.pdbx_seq_one_letter_code
_entity_poly.pdbx_strand_id
1 'polypeptide(L)'
;SVAAPTAGLHFTDSVLKAIDMHGIERDEVTLHVGAGTFKPVKSSTIGGHEMHTEYICVHRHTLEKLLKHDASAIAVGTTSVRTLESLYYIGLKLHYNPTLEEHMLHVTQWEPYSTPADKLIPASVAIEEVLHFLDANGLNALHTSTQIIIAPGYDYKIVKMLVTNFHQPQSTLLLLVSAFVHGDWHKIYDYALG
;
A
#
# COMPACT_ATOMS: atom_id res chain seq x y z
N SER A 1 -13.62 -14.15 -8.91
CA SER A 1 -14.38 -12.93 -8.65
C SER A 1 -13.40 -11.77 -8.57
N VAL A 2 -13.73 -10.66 -9.19
CA VAL A 2 -12.93 -9.44 -9.16
C VAL A 2 -13.59 -8.50 -8.14
N ALA A 3 -12.81 -7.99 -7.18
CA ALA A 3 -13.31 -6.96 -6.26
C ALA A 3 -13.31 -5.61 -6.97
N ALA A 4 -14.41 -4.86 -6.85
CA ALA A 4 -14.47 -3.51 -7.38
C ALA A 4 -13.60 -2.56 -6.54
N PRO A 5 -12.88 -1.59 -7.15
CA PRO A 5 -12.15 -0.53 -6.45
C PRO A 5 -13.13 0.51 -5.90
N THR A 6 -13.88 0.15 -4.84
CA THR A 6 -15.05 0.90 -4.36
C THR A 6 -14.76 2.34 -3.99
N ALA A 7 -13.60 2.66 -3.43
CA ALA A 7 -13.18 4.04 -3.16
C ALA A 7 -12.98 4.84 -4.46
N GLY A 8 -12.48 4.21 -5.52
CA GLY A 8 -12.30 4.82 -6.83
C GLY A 8 -13.61 5.17 -7.53
N LEU A 9 -14.72 4.49 -7.20
CA LEU A 9 -16.02 4.75 -7.83
C LEU A 9 -16.58 6.14 -7.52
N HIS A 10 -16.09 6.82 -6.48
CA HIS A 10 -16.45 8.20 -6.17
C HIS A 10 -15.77 9.24 -7.09
N PHE A 11 -14.75 8.82 -7.85
CA PHE A 11 -14.01 9.69 -8.78
C PHE A 11 -14.69 9.66 -10.14
N THR A 12 -15.66 10.54 -10.34
CA THR A 12 -16.34 10.75 -11.63
C THR A 12 -15.40 11.42 -12.63
N ASP A 13 -15.74 11.36 -13.92
CA ASP A 13 -14.97 12.04 -14.98
C ASP A 13 -14.78 13.54 -14.71
N SER A 14 -15.78 14.19 -14.12
CA SER A 14 -15.69 15.61 -13.75
C SER A 14 -14.69 15.85 -12.62
N VAL A 15 -14.66 14.97 -11.61
CA VAL A 15 -13.68 15.04 -10.52
C VAL A 15 -12.27 14.78 -11.05
N LEU A 16 -12.10 13.76 -11.90
CA LEU A 16 -10.80 13.44 -12.49
C LEU A 16 -10.27 14.60 -13.36
N LYS A 17 -11.14 15.22 -14.16
CA LYS A 17 -10.76 16.42 -14.93
C LYS A 17 -10.36 17.60 -14.03
N ALA A 18 -11.08 17.80 -12.91
CA ALA A 18 -10.74 18.85 -11.96
C ALA A 18 -9.37 18.60 -11.31
N ILE A 19 -9.06 17.37 -10.95
CA ILE A 19 -7.75 16.96 -10.43
C ILE A 19 -6.64 17.28 -11.43
N ASP A 20 -6.83 16.89 -12.70
CA ASP A 20 -5.88 17.14 -13.78
C ASP A 20 -5.68 18.66 -14.02
N MET A 21 -6.76 19.45 -14.00
CA MET A 21 -6.71 20.91 -14.12
C MET A 21 -5.94 21.59 -12.98
N HIS A 22 -5.92 21.00 -11.80
CA HIS A 22 -5.12 21.49 -10.67
C HIS A 22 -3.66 21.00 -10.69
N GLY A 23 -3.25 20.32 -11.76
CA GLY A 23 -1.88 19.82 -11.94
C GLY A 23 -1.52 18.67 -11.03
N ILE A 24 -2.52 17.95 -10.51
CA ILE A 24 -2.30 16.74 -9.68
C ILE A 24 -2.14 15.55 -10.61
N GLU A 25 -0.96 14.95 -10.61
CA GLU A 25 -0.68 13.76 -11.41
C GLU A 25 -1.37 12.53 -10.83
N ARG A 26 -1.94 11.71 -11.70
CA ARG A 26 -2.63 10.45 -11.34
C ARG A 26 -1.90 9.26 -11.94
N ASP A 27 -2.01 8.13 -11.26
CA ASP A 27 -1.56 6.85 -11.77
C ASP A 27 -2.32 5.69 -11.13
N GLU A 28 -2.06 4.48 -11.59
CA GLU A 28 -2.75 3.27 -11.14
C GLU A 28 -1.75 2.22 -10.70
N VAL A 29 -2.14 1.48 -9.67
CA VAL A 29 -1.46 0.26 -9.23
C VAL A 29 -2.44 -0.90 -9.25
N THR A 30 -1.94 -2.10 -9.49
CA THR A 30 -2.78 -3.30 -9.52
C THR A 30 -2.47 -4.19 -8.34
N LEU A 31 -3.52 -4.56 -7.61
CA LEU A 31 -3.48 -5.59 -6.57
C LEU A 31 -4.54 -6.64 -6.89
N HIS A 32 -4.10 -7.88 -7.10
CA HIS A 32 -4.99 -9.02 -7.30
C HIS A 32 -5.45 -9.55 -5.94
N VAL A 33 -6.66 -9.15 -5.55
CA VAL A 33 -7.25 -9.45 -4.25
C VAL A 33 -7.93 -10.81 -4.28
N GLY A 34 -7.52 -11.72 -3.40
CA GLY A 34 -8.17 -13.01 -3.21
C GLY A 34 -9.52 -12.88 -2.49
N ALA A 35 -10.43 -13.84 -2.71
CA ALA A 35 -11.75 -13.88 -2.06
C ALA A 35 -11.69 -13.91 -0.51
N GLY A 36 -10.53 -14.22 0.05
CA GLY A 36 -10.29 -14.24 1.50
C GLY A 36 -10.06 -12.90 2.16
N THR A 37 -9.66 -11.87 1.41
CA THR A 37 -9.27 -10.56 1.94
C THR A 37 -10.39 -9.82 2.66
N PHE A 38 -11.64 -10.11 2.31
CA PHE A 38 -12.83 -9.49 2.90
C PHE A 38 -13.47 -10.33 4.02
N LYS A 39 -12.81 -11.42 4.44
CA LYS A 39 -13.32 -12.21 5.56
C LYS A 39 -13.08 -11.48 6.87
N PRO A 40 -14.06 -11.49 7.80
CA PRO A 40 -13.86 -10.95 9.14
C PRO A 40 -12.69 -11.61 9.85
N VAL A 41 -11.98 -10.86 10.66
CA VAL A 41 -10.96 -11.39 11.56
C VAL A 41 -11.65 -12.33 12.56
N LYS A 42 -11.34 -13.61 12.49
CA LYS A 42 -11.92 -14.63 13.37
C LYS A 42 -11.14 -14.84 14.67
N SER A 43 -9.90 -14.33 14.72
CA SER A 43 -9.06 -14.44 15.90
C SER A 43 -9.36 -13.36 16.92
N SER A 44 -9.25 -13.67 18.19
CA SER A 44 -9.38 -12.70 19.29
C SER A 44 -8.21 -11.72 19.38
N THR A 45 -7.13 -11.99 18.64
CA THR A 45 -5.93 -11.15 18.59
C THR A 45 -5.50 -10.93 17.15
N ILE A 46 -4.92 -9.76 16.86
CA ILE A 46 -4.38 -9.41 15.54
C ILE A 46 -3.28 -10.40 15.13
N GLY A 47 -2.46 -10.84 16.09
CA GLY A 47 -1.37 -11.79 15.86
C GLY A 47 -1.80 -13.18 15.38
N GLY A 48 -3.04 -13.59 15.69
CA GLY A 48 -3.61 -14.86 15.24
C GLY A 48 -4.29 -14.81 13.88
N HIS A 49 -4.36 -13.64 13.25
CA HIS A 49 -4.94 -13.51 11.91
C HIS A 49 -3.88 -13.69 10.84
N GLU A 50 -4.12 -14.60 9.91
CA GLU A 50 -3.26 -14.83 8.75
C GLU A 50 -3.78 -14.03 7.55
N MET A 51 -2.93 -13.14 7.02
CA MET A 51 -3.22 -12.39 5.80
C MET A 51 -3.03 -13.28 4.56
N HIS A 52 -3.94 -13.15 3.62
CA HIS A 52 -3.79 -13.81 2.33
C HIS A 52 -2.69 -13.15 1.50
N THR A 53 -1.98 -13.97 0.73
CA THR A 53 -1.04 -13.48 -0.28
C THR A 53 -1.82 -12.82 -1.42
N GLU A 54 -1.44 -11.61 -1.75
CA GLU A 54 -1.99 -10.83 -2.85
C GLU A 54 -0.87 -10.46 -3.82
N TYR A 55 -1.15 -10.55 -5.12
CA TYR A 55 -0.18 -10.24 -6.16
C TYR A 55 -0.30 -8.78 -6.57
N ILE A 56 0.83 -8.10 -6.65
CA ILE A 56 0.92 -6.70 -7.04
C ILE A 56 1.63 -6.56 -8.38
N CYS A 57 1.16 -5.61 -9.17
CA CYS A 57 1.82 -5.16 -10.39
C CYS A 57 1.94 -3.64 -10.36
N VAL A 58 3.17 -3.14 -10.50
CA VAL A 58 3.45 -1.71 -10.51
C VAL A 58 4.37 -1.39 -11.70
N HIS A 59 3.89 -0.51 -12.58
CA HIS A 59 4.64 -0.14 -13.77
C HIS A 59 5.79 0.83 -13.44
N ARG A 60 6.83 0.80 -14.27
CA ARG A 60 7.98 1.69 -14.20
C ARG A 60 7.57 3.17 -14.09
N HIS A 61 6.68 3.62 -14.96
CA HIS A 61 6.26 5.02 -14.99
C HIS A 61 5.59 5.46 -13.68
N THR A 62 4.90 4.56 -12.97
CA THR A 62 4.32 4.82 -11.65
C THR A 62 5.41 5.05 -10.61
N LEU A 63 6.48 4.23 -10.62
CA LEU A 63 7.63 4.40 -9.72
C LEU A 63 8.37 5.72 -10.02
N GLU A 64 8.55 6.06 -11.29
CA GLU A 64 9.17 7.33 -11.71
C GLU A 64 8.35 8.54 -11.25
N LYS A 65 7.02 8.48 -11.36
CA LYS A 65 6.13 9.52 -10.80
C LYS A 65 6.22 9.61 -9.28
N LEU A 66 6.23 8.47 -8.57
CA LEU A 66 6.43 8.47 -7.13
C LEU A 66 7.73 9.17 -6.75
N LEU A 67 8.81 8.86 -7.44
CA LEU A 67 10.12 9.47 -7.18
C LEU A 67 10.12 10.98 -7.45
N LYS A 68 9.46 11.42 -8.53
CA LYS A 68 9.28 12.84 -8.86
C LYS A 68 8.58 13.61 -7.73
N HIS A 69 7.74 12.95 -6.93
CA HIS A 69 7.01 13.50 -5.80
C HIS A 69 7.58 13.05 -4.44
N ASP A 70 8.90 12.90 -4.34
CA ASP A 70 9.63 12.50 -3.13
C ASP A 70 9.10 11.20 -2.49
N ALA A 71 8.71 10.24 -3.32
CA ALA A 71 8.11 8.97 -2.92
C ALA A 71 6.88 9.15 -2.00
N SER A 72 6.10 10.19 -2.24
CA SER A 72 4.89 10.51 -1.47
C SER A 72 3.66 10.41 -2.36
N ALA A 73 2.59 9.82 -1.85
CA ALA A 73 1.35 9.62 -2.60
C ALA A 73 0.10 9.85 -1.74
N ILE A 74 -0.98 10.25 -2.43
CA ILE A 74 -2.34 10.15 -1.94
C ILE A 74 -2.90 8.83 -2.44
N ALA A 75 -3.25 7.93 -1.53
CA ALA A 75 -3.82 6.63 -1.90
C ALA A 75 -5.34 6.70 -1.96
N VAL A 76 -5.90 6.16 -3.03
CA VAL A 76 -7.35 5.95 -3.17
C VAL A 76 -7.64 4.46 -3.01
N GLY A 77 -8.23 4.10 -1.88
CA GLY A 77 -8.51 2.72 -1.50
C GLY A 77 -7.40 2.06 -0.67
N THR A 78 -7.81 1.18 0.22
CA THR A 78 -6.91 0.43 1.11
C THR A 78 -6.00 -0.55 0.36
N THR A 79 -6.41 -1.03 -0.82
CA THR A 79 -5.59 -1.85 -1.71
C THR A 79 -4.42 -1.08 -2.26
N SER A 80 -4.62 0.19 -2.65
CA SER A 80 -3.54 1.08 -3.09
C SER A 80 -2.54 1.35 -1.97
N VAL A 81 -3.03 1.56 -0.74
CA VAL A 81 -2.17 1.72 0.44
C VAL A 81 -1.26 0.51 0.61
N ARG A 82 -1.81 -0.70 0.61
CA ARG A 82 -1.04 -1.93 0.82
C ARG A 82 0.00 -2.13 -0.28
N THR A 83 -0.33 -1.82 -1.52
CA THR A 83 0.62 -1.87 -2.65
C THR A 83 1.75 -0.88 -2.45
N LEU A 84 1.44 0.39 -2.21
CA LEU A 84 2.43 1.46 -2.07
C LEU A 84 3.37 1.23 -0.88
N GLU A 85 2.83 0.88 0.28
CA GLU A 85 3.65 0.59 1.46
C GLU A 85 4.50 -0.68 1.28
N SER A 86 4.01 -1.67 0.53
CA SER A 86 4.82 -2.85 0.17
C SER A 86 6.02 -2.49 -0.70
N LEU A 87 5.90 -1.51 -1.60
CA LEU A 87 7.01 -1.04 -2.44
C LEU A 87 8.20 -0.57 -1.60
N TYR A 88 7.93 0.08 -0.47
CA TYR A 88 8.99 0.51 0.44
C TYR A 88 9.81 -0.68 0.95
N TYR A 89 9.16 -1.75 1.41
CA TYR A 89 9.84 -2.93 1.94
C TYR A 89 10.53 -3.75 0.85
N ILE A 90 10.00 -3.76 -0.35
CA ILE A 90 10.67 -4.34 -1.53
C ILE A 90 11.97 -3.58 -1.82
N GLY A 91 11.92 -2.25 -1.87
CA GLY A 91 13.09 -1.41 -2.05
C GLY A 91 14.11 -1.57 -0.92
N LEU A 92 13.66 -1.69 0.32
CA LEU A 92 14.50 -1.94 1.47
C LEU A 92 15.27 -3.27 1.36
N LYS A 93 14.60 -4.34 0.92
CA LYS A 93 15.26 -5.64 0.65
C LYS A 93 16.34 -5.51 -0.42
N LEU A 94 16.02 -4.84 -1.51
CA LEU A 94 16.94 -4.64 -2.63
C LEU A 94 18.14 -3.77 -2.24
N HIS A 95 17.94 -2.80 -1.35
CA HIS A 95 19.01 -1.98 -0.82
C HIS A 95 20.09 -2.80 -0.11
N TYR A 96 19.67 -3.75 0.72
CA TYR A 96 20.60 -4.63 1.46
C TYR A 96 21.04 -5.87 0.66
N ASN A 97 20.26 -6.29 -0.33
CA ASN A 97 20.60 -7.39 -1.21
C ASN A 97 20.14 -7.14 -2.65
N PRO A 98 20.96 -6.40 -3.45
CA PRO A 98 20.59 -6.02 -4.82
C PRO A 98 20.55 -7.20 -5.80
N THR A 99 20.98 -8.40 -5.40
CA THR A 99 21.00 -9.60 -6.24
C THR A 99 19.76 -10.48 -6.08
N LEU A 100 18.76 -10.04 -5.29
CA LEU A 100 17.50 -10.76 -5.15
C LEU A 100 16.78 -10.90 -6.49
N GLU A 101 16.23 -12.08 -6.74
CA GLU A 101 15.35 -12.32 -7.87
C GLU A 101 13.92 -11.89 -7.57
N GLU A 102 13.12 -11.63 -8.60
CA GLU A 102 11.74 -11.10 -8.46
C GLU A 102 10.87 -11.96 -7.53
N HIS A 103 11.00 -13.28 -7.60
CA HIS A 103 10.22 -14.19 -6.75
C HIS A 103 10.59 -14.11 -5.24
N MET A 104 11.74 -13.52 -4.90
CA MET A 104 12.20 -13.31 -3.52
C MET A 104 11.74 -11.97 -2.92
N LEU A 105 11.07 -11.12 -3.71
CA LEU A 105 10.64 -9.78 -3.30
C LEU A 105 9.31 -9.78 -2.54
N HIS A 106 8.74 -10.94 -2.25
CA HIS A 106 7.53 -11.07 -1.46
C HIS A 106 7.64 -10.35 -0.11
N VAL A 107 6.63 -9.56 0.25
CA VAL A 107 6.55 -8.88 1.54
C VAL A 107 5.74 -9.73 2.51
N THR A 108 6.38 -10.18 3.59
CA THR A 108 5.71 -11.00 4.61
C THR A 108 4.82 -10.16 5.52
N GLN A 109 3.87 -10.80 6.18
CA GLN A 109 2.83 -10.14 6.98
C GLN A 109 3.40 -9.19 8.04
N TRP A 110 4.41 -9.62 8.78
CA TRP A 110 4.97 -8.90 9.92
C TRP A 110 6.32 -8.24 9.64
N GLU A 111 6.75 -8.25 8.39
CA GLU A 111 8.03 -7.67 7.98
C GLU A 111 8.21 -6.21 8.43
N PRO A 112 7.20 -5.31 8.33
CA PRO A 112 7.33 -3.95 8.80
C PRO A 112 7.68 -3.82 10.28
N TYR A 113 7.18 -4.74 11.09
CA TYR A 113 7.31 -4.70 12.56
C TYR A 113 8.56 -5.41 13.07
N SER A 114 9.12 -6.29 12.25
CA SER A 114 10.37 -7.01 12.54
C SER A 114 11.62 -6.31 12.01
N THR A 115 11.45 -5.26 11.21
CA THR A 115 12.57 -4.48 10.66
C THR A 115 13.13 -3.54 11.71
N PRO A 116 14.42 -3.65 12.07
CA PRO A 116 15.05 -2.73 13.03
C PRO A 116 15.04 -1.28 12.52
N ALA A 117 14.84 -0.32 13.44
CA ALA A 117 14.75 1.10 13.09
C ALA A 117 16.03 1.64 12.43
N ASP A 118 17.19 1.15 12.80
CA ASP A 118 18.50 1.52 12.23
C ASP A 118 18.72 0.96 10.80
N LYS A 119 17.86 0.08 10.34
CA LYS A 119 17.86 -0.48 8.98
C LYS A 119 16.92 0.25 8.03
N LEU A 120 16.08 1.17 8.53
CA LEU A 120 15.19 1.94 7.69
C LEU A 120 15.97 2.93 6.82
N ILE A 121 15.48 3.13 5.59
CA ILE A 121 16.06 4.05 4.60
C ILE A 121 15.01 5.08 4.19
N PRO A 122 15.39 6.23 3.59
CA PRO A 122 14.41 7.14 3.00
C PRO A 122 13.54 6.45 1.95
N ALA A 123 12.26 6.82 1.88
CA ALA A 123 11.32 6.23 0.93
C ALA A 123 11.77 6.43 -0.53
N SER A 124 12.35 7.59 -0.86
CA SER A 124 12.91 7.85 -2.19
C SER A 124 14.01 6.86 -2.56
N VAL A 125 14.91 6.55 -1.62
CA VAL A 125 15.96 5.55 -1.84
C VAL A 125 15.35 4.17 -2.08
N ALA A 126 14.33 3.77 -1.33
CA ALA A 126 13.65 2.50 -1.54
C ALA A 126 13.03 2.41 -2.95
N ILE A 127 12.38 3.47 -3.43
CA ILE A 127 11.80 3.49 -4.78
C ILE A 127 12.88 3.48 -5.86
N GLU A 128 14.00 4.19 -5.66
CA GLU A 128 15.17 4.11 -6.55
C GLU A 128 15.70 2.68 -6.67
N GLU A 129 15.80 1.94 -5.57
CA GLU A 129 16.26 0.55 -5.60
C GLU A 129 15.32 -0.35 -6.41
N VAL A 130 14.01 -0.12 -6.35
CA VAL A 130 13.06 -0.85 -7.21
C VAL A 130 13.27 -0.51 -8.68
N LEU A 131 13.48 0.76 -9.02
CA LEU A 131 13.80 1.17 -10.40
C LEU A 131 15.10 0.56 -10.89
N HIS A 132 16.17 0.55 -10.07
CA HIS A 132 17.43 -0.10 -10.40
C HIS A 132 17.24 -1.60 -10.67
N PHE A 133 16.40 -2.26 -9.86
CA PHE A 133 16.06 -3.67 -10.09
C PHE A 133 15.38 -3.89 -11.45
N LEU A 134 14.41 -3.04 -11.82
CA LEU A 134 13.76 -3.11 -13.13
C LEU A 134 14.78 -2.90 -14.27
N ASP A 135 15.68 -1.94 -14.12
CA ASP A 135 16.73 -1.66 -15.12
C ASP A 135 17.67 -2.84 -15.29
N ALA A 136 18.16 -3.40 -14.19
CA ALA A 136 19.10 -4.52 -14.20
C ALA A 136 18.49 -5.79 -14.84
N ASN A 137 17.18 -5.95 -14.77
CA ASN A 137 16.46 -7.12 -15.29
C ASN A 137 15.72 -6.84 -16.61
N GLY A 138 15.83 -5.63 -17.18
CA GLY A 138 15.15 -5.27 -18.42
C GLY A 138 13.62 -5.30 -18.32
N LEU A 139 13.05 -4.95 -17.15
CA LEU A 139 11.62 -5.02 -16.87
C LEU A 139 10.97 -3.64 -16.93
N ASN A 140 9.74 -3.57 -17.42
CA ASN A 140 8.88 -2.37 -17.43
C ASN A 140 7.86 -2.33 -16.30
N ALA A 141 7.72 -3.41 -15.56
CA ALA A 141 6.83 -3.49 -14.40
C ALA A 141 7.41 -4.46 -13.37
N LEU A 142 7.14 -4.17 -12.10
CA LEU A 142 7.39 -5.06 -10.98
C LEU A 142 6.20 -6.00 -10.79
N HIS A 143 6.43 -7.31 -10.74
CA HIS A 143 5.45 -8.32 -10.41
C HIS A 143 5.92 -9.08 -9.19
N THR A 144 5.24 -8.92 -8.08
CA THR A 144 5.55 -9.64 -6.84
C THR A 144 4.29 -9.85 -6.01
N SER A 145 4.43 -10.17 -4.75
CA SER A 145 3.30 -10.41 -3.86
C SER A 145 3.51 -9.82 -2.47
N THR A 146 2.42 -9.65 -1.75
CA THR A 146 2.45 -9.12 -0.39
C THR A 146 1.42 -9.81 0.50
N GLN A 147 1.78 -9.96 1.76
CA GLN A 147 0.87 -10.29 2.86
C GLN A 147 0.83 -9.16 3.90
N ILE A 148 1.38 -7.99 3.57
CA ILE A 148 1.53 -6.90 4.53
C ILE A 148 0.24 -6.66 5.33
N ILE A 149 0.37 -6.60 6.65
CA ILE A 149 -0.67 -6.12 7.55
C ILE A 149 -0.30 -4.71 8.01
N ILE A 150 -1.25 -3.79 7.95
CA ILE A 150 -1.08 -2.44 8.48
C ILE A 150 -2.01 -2.30 9.66
N ALA A 151 -1.44 -2.13 10.84
CA ALA A 151 -2.14 -2.11 12.13
C ALA A 151 -1.63 -0.94 12.98
N PRO A 152 -2.36 -0.56 14.04
CA PRO A 152 -1.92 0.51 14.95
C PRO A 152 -0.47 0.36 15.38
N GLY A 153 0.29 1.46 15.29
CA GLY A 153 1.74 1.47 15.49
C GLY A 153 2.57 1.38 14.20
N TYR A 154 1.93 1.15 13.05
CA TYR A 154 2.60 1.23 11.75
C TYR A 154 2.96 2.69 11.42
N ASP A 155 4.19 2.90 10.98
CA ASP A 155 4.68 4.19 10.51
C ASP A 155 4.68 4.22 8.97
N TYR A 156 3.78 5.02 8.39
CA TYR A 156 3.59 5.11 6.94
C TYR A 156 4.81 5.73 6.26
N LYS A 157 5.29 5.10 5.19
CA LYS A 157 6.49 5.49 4.46
C LYS A 157 6.18 6.31 3.21
N ILE A 158 5.19 5.90 2.44
CA ILE A 158 4.85 6.47 1.14
C ILE A 158 3.52 7.21 1.17
N VAL A 159 2.49 6.63 1.78
CA VAL A 159 1.14 7.20 1.79
C VAL A 159 1.05 8.34 2.80
N LYS A 160 0.71 9.55 2.31
CA LYS A 160 0.57 10.77 3.14
C LYS A 160 -0.88 11.19 3.33
N MET A 161 -1.76 10.78 2.42
CA MET A 161 -3.22 10.99 2.52
C MET A 161 -3.94 9.73 2.03
N LEU A 162 -5.10 9.49 2.60
CA LEU A 162 -5.92 8.32 2.28
C LEU A 162 -7.36 8.75 1.97
N VAL A 163 -7.83 8.35 0.80
CA VAL A 163 -9.25 8.40 0.44
C VAL A 163 -9.79 6.98 0.46
N THR A 164 -10.75 6.72 1.35
CA THR A 164 -11.32 5.38 1.51
C THR A 164 -12.78 5.44 1.94
N ASN A 165 -13.48 4.31 1.81
CA ASN A 165 -14.82 4.14 2.38
C ASN A 165 -14.71 3.78 3.88
N PHE A 166 -15.84 3.79 4.57
CA PHE A 166 -15.94 3.25 5.92
C PHE A 166 -15.88 1.72 5.90
N HIS A 167 -15.27 1.15 6.92
CA HIS A 167 -15.07 -0.28 7.05
C HIS A 167 -15.75 -0.84 8.29
N GLN A 168 -16.19 -2.10 8.19
CA GLN A 168 -16.84 -2.80 9.29
C GLN A 168 -15.88 -3.01 10.48
N PRO A 169 -16.40 -3.02 11.71
CA PRO A 169 -15.65 -3.47 12.88
C PRO A 169 -15.03 -4.85 12.65
N GLN A 170 -13.91 -5.13 13.32
CA GLN A 170 -13.18 -6.41 13.22
C GLN A 170 -12.68 -6.75 11.81
N SER A 171 -12.44 -5.74 10.97
CA SER A 171 -11.79 -5.92 9.67
C SER A 171 -10.33 -5.46 9.70
N THR A 172 -9.47 -6.13 8.94
CA THR A 172 -8.08 -5.69 8.75
C THR A 172 -7.99 -4.31 8.07
N LEU A 173 -9.02 -3.93 7.32
CA LEU A 173 -9.12 -2.63 6.67
C LEU A 173 -9.32 -1.50 7.69
N LEU A 174 -10.10 -1.75 8.74
CA LEU A 174 -10.25 -0.79 9.84
C LEU A 174 -8.97 -0.64 10.65
N LEU A 175 -8.17 -1.71 10.80
CA LEU A 175 -6.86 -1.62 11.43
C LEU A 175 -5.92 -0.69 10.67
N LEU A 176 -5.93 -0.76 9.33
CA LEU A 176 -5.16 0.12 8.45
C LEU A 176 -5.59 1.59 8.62
N VAL A 177 -6.89 1.87 8.63
CA VAL A 177 -7.41 3.23 8.87
C VAL A 177 -7.03 3.71 10.27
N SER A 178 -7.20 2.86 11.29
CA SER A 178 -6.83 3.18 12.67
C SER A 178 -5.34 3.51 12.81
N ALA A 179 -4.48 2.79 12.11
CA ALA A 179 -3.05 3.09 12.06
C ALA A 179 -2.79 4.48 11.44
N PHE A 180 -3.51 4.81 10.36
CA PHE A 180 -3.36 6.08 9.66
C PHE A 180 -3.77 7.29 10.50
N VAL A 181 -4.83 7.17 11.28
CA VAL A 181 -5.37 8.25 12.14
C VAL A 181 -4.94 8.13 13.60
N HIS A 182 -3.88 7.36 13.89
CA HIS A 182 -3.32 7.19 15.24
C HIS A 182 -4.36 6.80 16.31
N GLY A 183 -5.35 5.99 15.93
CA GLY A 183 -6.40 5.51 16.83
C GLY A 183 -7.67 6.37 16.90
N ASP A 184 -7.68 7.55 16.29
CA ASP A 184 -8.83 8.49 16.34
C ASP A 184 -10.01 8.11 15.41
N TRP A 185 -10.00 6.89 14.87
CA TRP A 185 -11.04 6.45 13.93
C TRP A 185 -12.47 6.50 14.52
N HIS A 186 -12.63 6.31 15.83
CA HIS A 186 -13.92 6.41 16.49
C HIS A 186 -14.56 7.80 16.30
N LYS A 187 -13.81 8.87 16.49
CA LYS A 187 -14.30 10.24 16.30
C LYS A 187 -14.79 10.49 14.87
N ILE A 188 -14.07 9.93 13.89
CA ILE A 188 -14.42 10.07 12.47
C ILE A 188 -15.71 9.30 12.17
N TYR A 189 -15.83 8.08 12.68
CA TYR A 189 -17.00 7.23 12.46
C TYR A 189 -18.24 7.76 13.20
N ASP A 190 -18.10 8.22 14.43
CA ASP A 190 -19.18 8.83 15.20
C ASP A 190 -19.72 10.08 14.49
N TYR A 191 -18.83 10.94 13.97
CA TYR A 191 -19.22 12.11 13.17
C TYR A 191 -19.97 11.73 11.89
N ALA A 192 -19.55 10.68 11.20
CA ALA A 192 -20.14 10.28 9.93
C ALA A 192 -21.48 9.52 10.07
N LEU A 193 -21.67 8.85 11.20
CA LEU A 193 -22.89 8.06 11.46
C LEU A 193 -23.96 8.84 12.24
N GLY A 194 -23.60 9.98 12.80
CA GLY A 194 -24.41 10.91 13.53
C GLY A 194 -25.30 11.37 13.94
#